data_7860cb26609a39d348424cbf6fdd3366
#
_entry.id   7860cb26609a39d348424cbf6fdd3366
#
_cell.length_a   1.000
_cell.length_b   1.000
_cell.length_c   1.000
_cell.angle_alpha   90.00
_cell.angle_beta   90.00
_cell.angle_gamma   90.00
#
_symmetry.space_group_name_H-M   'P 1'
#
loop_
_entity.id
_entity.type
_entity.pdbx_description
1 polymer ?
#
loop_
_entity_poly.entity_id
_entity_poly.type
_entity_poly.pdbx_seq_one_letter_code
_entity_poly.pdbx_strand_id
1 'polypeptide(L)'
;MELHHIRDIADPLTRVIKDDPVRPHIPLEQRINQAAEILLLKAGEEILAATCLQWLTEIPKNEEDLKTVSNSKNVAVFYTIWSYSPGAGAALIRQAADWILKEHSEVRDIVTLSPQTEMARKFHLKNGALVHQTNETSVNYRYYHKAATE
;
A
#
# COMPACT_ATOMS: atom_id res chain seq x y z
N MET A 1 4.70 -15.60 10.49
CA MET A 1 4.51 -14.73 9.31
C MET A 1 5.37 -13.48 9.44
N GLU A 2 6.10 -13.18 8.40
CA GLU A 2 7.04 -12.05 8.40
C GLU A 2 6.72 -11.06 7.32
N LEU A 3 6.89 -9.76 7.64
CA LEU A 3 6.86 -8.69 6.66
C LEU A 3 8.21 -8.66 5.93
N HIS A 4 8.19 -8.81 4.62
CA HIS A 4 9.38 -8.81 3.78
C HIS A 4 9.34 -7.61 2.83
N HIS A 5 10.45 -6.86 2.78
CA HIS A 5 10.57 -5.67 1.95
C HIS A 5 11.33 -5.98 0.67
N ILE A 6 10.75 -5.62 -0.47
CA ILE A 6 11.44 -5.69 -1.74
C ILE A 6 11.79 -4.26 -2.15
N ARG A 7 13.08 -3.94 -2.07
CA ARG A 7 13.62 -2.61 -2.35
C ARG A 7 14.61 -2.59 -3.50
N ASP A 8 14.91 -3.76 -4.06
CA ASP A 8 15.85 -3.91 -5.17
C ASP A 8 15.11 -4.50 -6.36
N ILE A 9 15.16 -3.79 -7.49
CA ILE A 9 14.49 -4.24 -8.72
C ILE A 9 15.08 -5.56 -9.26
N ALA A 10 16.29 -5.93 -8.83
CA ALA A 10 16.91 -7.21 -9.19
C ALA A 10 16.47 -8.37 -8.28
N ASP A 11 15.70 -8.12 -7.24
CA ASP A 11 15.19 -9.16 -6.34
C ASP A 11 14.29 -10.11 -7.14
N PRO A 12 14.57 -11.44 -7.13
CA PRO A 12 13.74 -12.39 -7.89
C PRO A 12 12.29 -12.46 -7.42
N LEU A 13 11.97 -12.00 -6.21
CA LEU A 13 10.60 -11.96 -5.72
C LEU A 13 9.74 -10.86 -6.38
N THR A 14 10.36 -9.98 -7.16
CA THR A 14 9.61 -8.99 -7.95
C THR A 14 8.64 -9.62 -8.94
N ARG A 15 8.83 -10.91 -9.24
CA ARG A 15 7.93 -11.66 -10.14
C ARG A 15 6.47 -11.63 -9.68
N VAL A 16 6.21 -11.34 -8.41
CA VAL A 16 4.83 -11.30 -7.87
C VAL A 16 3.97 -10.22 -8.53
N ILE A 17 4.57 -9.18 -9.12
CA ILE A 17 3.78 -8.09 -9.72
C ILE A 17 2.93 -8.54 -10.89
N LYS A 18 3.28 -9.66 -11.55
CA LYS A 18 2.46 -10.22 -12.62
C LYS A 18 1.08 -10.68 -12.13
N ASP A 19 0.94 -10.91 -10.82
CA ASP A 19 -0.30 -11.35 -10.20
C ASP A 19 -1.17 -10.20 -9.68
N ASP A 20 -0.73 -8.96 -9.86
CA ASP A 20 -1.48 -7.78 -9.40
C ASP A 20 -2.83 -7.71 -10.14
N PRO A 21 -3.95 -7.91 -9.43
CA PRO A 21 -5.27 -7.95 -10.07
C PRO A 21 -5.87 -6.57 -10.32
N VAL A 22 -5.27 -5.53 -9.74
CA VAL A 22 -5.84 -4.18 -9.76
C VAL A 22 -5.13 -3.29 -10.76
N ARG A 23 -3.79 -3.27 -10.70
CA ARG A 23 -2.98 -2.36 -11.51
C ARG A 23 -1.82 -3.09 -12.22
N PRO A 24 -2.13 -4.13 -13.01
CA PRO A 24 -1.06 -4.92 -13.65
C PRO A 24 -0.21 -4.14 -14.65
N HIS A 25 -0.71 -3.00 -15.10
CA HIS A 25 -0.04 -2.13 -16.08
C HIS A 25 1.09 -1.27 -15.49
N ILE A 26 1.19 -1.16 -14.16
CA ILE A 26 2.24 -0.34 -13.54
C ILE A 26 3.57 -1.08 -13.61
N PRO A 27 4.60 -0.49 -14.26
CA PRO A 27 5.88 -1.16 -14.42
C PRO A 27 6.68 -1.26 -13.12
N LEU A 28 7.64 -2.18 -13.09
CA LEU A 28 8.44 -2.46 -11.90
C LEU A 28 9.22 -1.23 -11.41
N GLU A 29 9.78 -0.44 -12.30
CA GLU A 29 10.56 0.74 -11.94
C GLU A 29 9.74 1.83 -11.25
N GLN A 30 8.42 1.81 -11.42
CA GLN A 30 7.52 2.68 -10.68
C GLN A 30 7.19 2.12 -9.30
N ARG A 31 7.29 0.79 -9.14
CA ARG A 31 6.95 0.10 -7.89
C ARG A 31 8.11 0.04 -6.90
N ILE A 32 9.33 0.16 -7.40
CA ILE A 32 10.55 0.13 -6.57
C ILE A 32 11.47 1.27 -7.00
N ASN A 33 11.62 2.24 -6.11
CA ASN A 33 12.52 3.37 -6.31
C ASN A 33 12.75 4.03 -4.94
N GLN A 34 13.29 5.26 -4.91
CA GLN A 34 13.57 5.94 -3.65
C GLN A 34 12.31 6.25 -2.83
N ALA A 35 11.14 6.28 -3.47
CA ALA A 35 9.88 6.63 -2.83
C ALA A 35 8.85 5.49 -2.85
N ALA A 36 9.25 4.28 -3.22
CA ALA A 36 8.33 3.16 -3.39
C ALA A 36 8.99 1.82 -3.11
N GLU A 37 8.22 0.89 -2.57
CA GLU A 37 8.68 -0.48 -2.34
C GLU A 37 7.51 -1.45 -2.38
N ILE A 38 7.82 -2.73 -2.53
CA ILE A 38 6.84 -3.81 -2.45
C ILE A 38 6.99 -4.48 -1.10
N LEU A 39 5.87 -4.73 -0.44
CA LEU A 39 5.83 -5.44 0.83
C LEU A 39 5.14 -6.79 0.62
N LEU A 40 5.76 -7.84 1.15
CA LEU A 40 5.19 -9.18 1.14
C LEU A 40 4.95 -9.65 2.56
N LEU A 41 3.90 -10.45 2.73
CA LEU A 41 3.74 -11.25 3.93
C LEU A 41 4.18 -12.66 3.58
N LYS A 42 5.16 -13.20 4.31
CA LYS A 42 5.73 -14.52 4.05
C LYS A 42 5.60 -15.44 5.27
N ALA A 43 5.41 -16.71 5.01
CA ALA A 43 5.56 -17.76 6.00
C ALA A 43 6.67 -18.69 5.47
N GLY A 44 7.91 -18.52 5.98
CA GLY A 44 9.09 -19.20 5.41
C GLY A 44 9.29 -18.76 3.97
N GLU A 45 9.28 -19.70 3.05
CA GLU A 45 9.43 -19.44 1.61
C GLU A 45 8.09 -19.14 0.92
N GLU A 46 6.98 -19.34 1.61
CA GLU A 46 5.65 -19.14 1.02
C GLU A 46 5.25 -17.67 1.08
N ILE A 47 4.84 -17.11 -0.06
CA ILE A 47 4.30 -15.76 -0.16
C ILE A 47 2.79 -15.83 0.06
N LEU A 48 2.30 -15.12 1.06
CA LEU A 48 0.89 -15.16 1.45
C LEU A 48 0.09 -13.98 0.91
N ALA A 49 0.71 -12.82 0.79
CA ALA A 49 0.07 -11.61 0.28
C ALA A 49 1.12 -10.61 -0.17
N ALA A 50 0.70 -9.65 -1.00
CA ALA A 50 1.57 -8.60 -1.50
C ALA A 50 0.85 -7.26 -1.55
N THR A 51 1.57 -6.18 -1.36
CA THR A 51 1.07 -4.82 -1.54
C THR A 51 2.20 -3.94 -2.07
N CYS A 52 1.84 -2.92 -2.82
CA CYS A 52 2.79 -1.91 -3.26
C CYS A 52 2.56 -0.63 -2.47
N LEU A 53 3.64 -0.07 -1.93
CA LEU A 53 3.65 1.11 -1.09
C LEU A 53 4.33 2.26 -1.82
N GLN A 54 3.67 3.40 -1.87
CA GLN A 54 4.21 4.64 -2.40
C GLN A 54 4.24 5.68 -1.30
N TRP A 55 5.39 6.35 -1.12
CA TRP A 55 5.52 7.47 -0.21
C TRP A 55 5.21 8.77 -0.95
N LEU A 56 4.33 9.59 -0.40
CA LEU A 56 3.94 10.87 -0.99
C LEU A 56 3.88 11.97 0.07
N THR A 57 3.82 13.21 -0.39
CA THR A 57 3.60 14.38 0.48
C THR A 57 2.11 14.58 0.74
N GLU A 58 1.27 14.28 -0.26
CA GLU A 58 -0.18 14.47 -0.19
C GLU A 58 -0.92 13.20 -0.59
N ILE A 59 -2.18 13.09 -0.17
CA ILE A 59 -3.02 11.94 -0.50
C ILE A 59 -3.36 11.99 -2.00
N PRO A 60 -3.08 10.91 -2.75
CA PRO A 60 -3.32 10.88 -4.19
C PRO A 60 -4.80 10.69 -4.50
N LYS A 61 -5.27 11.22 -5.63
CA LYS A 61 -6.63 11.04 -6.11
C LYS A 61 -6.73 10.05 -7.27
N ASN A 62 -5.61 9.81 -7.95
CA ASN A 62 -5.54 8.96 -9.14
C ASN A 62 -4.13 8.39 -9.31
N GLU A 63 -3.97 7.52 -10.32
CA GLU A 63 -2.66 6.90 -10.58
C GLU A 63 -1.58 7.90 -10.98
N GLU A 64 -1.96 8.97 -11.67
CA GLU A 64 -0.99 9.99 -12.08
C GLU A 64 -0.34 10.64 -10.87
N ASP A 65 -1.09 10.83 -9.80
CA ASP A 65 -0.56 11.40 -8.56
C ASP A 65 0.49 10.53 -7.89
N LEU A 66 0.51 9.22 -8.17
CA LEU A 66 1.54 8.30 -7.65
C LEU A 66 2.92 8.62 -8.22
N LYS A 67 2.99 9.31 -9.36
CA LYS A 67 4.24 9.68 -10.02
C LYS A 67 4.79 11.02 -9.52
N THR A 68 4.07 11.68 -8.62
CA THR A 68 4.52 12.97 -8.08
C THR A 68 5.80 12.78 -7.29
N VAL A 69 6.82 13.58 -7.60
CA VAL A 69 8.08 13.53 -6.88
C VAL A 69 7.87 14.08 -5.46
N SER A 70 8.28 13.31 -4.48
CA SER A 70 8.15 13.69 -3.08
C SER A 70 9.50 13.53 -2.37
N ASN A 71 9.86 14.53 -1.59
CA ASN A 71 11.05 14.49 -0.74
C ASN A 71 10.70 14.14 0.71
N SER A 72 9.44 13.85 0.98
CA SER A 72 8.96 13.53 2.32
C SER A 72 8.15 12.25 2.32
N LYS A 73 8.01 11.66 3.52
CA LYS A 73 7.23 10.45 3.74
C LYS A 73 6.06 10.77 4.66
N ASN A 74 5.29 11.81 4.32
CA ASN A 74 4.15 12.25 5.13
C ASN A 74 2.94 11.34 4.94
N VAL A 75 2.77 10.77 3.75
CA VAL A 75 1.65 9.90 3.41
C VAL A 75 2.18 8.57 2.90
N ALA A 76 1.72 7.50 3.50
CA ALA A 76 1.98 6.13 3.04
C ALA A 76 0.75 5.66 2.27
N VAL A 77 0.94 5.25 1.02
CA VAL A 77 -0.16 4.87 0.14
C VAL A 77 -0.02 3.42 -0.30
N PHE A 78 -0.98 2.59 0.08
CA PHE A 78 -1.12 1.25 -0.46
C PHE A 78 -2.02 1.35 -1.69
N TYR A 79 -1.45 1.26 -2.88
CA TYR A 79 -2.24 1.48 -4.11
C TYR A 79 -2.70 0.19 -4.78
N THR A 80 -2.18 -0.95 -4.36
CA THR A 80 -2.67 -2.26 -4.79
C THR A 80 -2.33 -3.29 -3.71
N ILE A 81 -3.21 -4.26 -3.53
CA ILE A 81 -3.02 -5.34 -2.57
C ILE A 81 -3.68 -6.61 -3.10
N TRP A 82 -3.04 -7.75 -2.92
CA TRP A 82 -3.63 -9.05 -3.27
C TRP A 82 -3.14 -10.14 -2.35
N SER A 83 -3.95 -11.20 -2.26
CA SER A 83 -3.69 -12.33 -1.38
C SER A 83 -3.56 -13.63 -2.15
N TYR A 84 -2.67 -14.50 -1.67
CA TYR A 84 -2.55 -15.87 -2.14
C TYR A 84 -3.19 -16.85 -1.15
N SER A 85 -3.59 -16.36 0.03
CA SER A 85 -4.15 -17.17 1.10
C SER A 85 -5.25 -16.40 1.83
N PRO A 86 -6.34 -17.04 2.26
CA PRO A 86 -7.43 -16.35 2.96
C PRO A 86 -6.93 -15.62 4.21
N GLY A 87 -7.36 -14.36 4.37
CA GLY A 87 -7.00 -13.53 5.52
C GLY A 87 -5.61 -12.90 5.47
N ALA A 88 -4.78 -13.29 4.50
CA ALA A 88 -3.39 -12.80 4.44
C ALA A 88 -3.29 -11.32 4.08
N GLY A 89 -4.20 -10.82 3.23
CA GLY A 89 -4.21 -9.39 2.90
C GLY A 89 -4.48 -8.52 4.12
N ALA A 90 -5.41 -8.93 4.97
CA ALA A 90 -5.71 -8.22 6.21
C ALA A 90 -4.50 -8.22 7.16
N ALA A 91 -3.84 -9.37 7.31
CA ALA A 91 -2.64 -9.50 8.13
C ALA A 91 -1.51 -8.62 7.60
N LEU A 92 -1.33 -8.58 6.28
CA LEU A 92 -0.29 -7.75 5.65
C LEU A 92 -0.52 -6.26 5.92
N ILE A 93 -1.72 -5.76 5.70
CA ILE A 93 -2.04 -4.34 5.94
C ILE A 93 -1.79 -3.96 7.40
N ARG A 94 -2.20 -4.82 8.33
CA ARG A 94 -2.01 -4.56 9.76
C ARG A 94 -0.53 -4.51 10.13
N GLN A 95 0.25 -5.49 9.68
CA GLN A 95 1.69 -5.51 9.96
C GLN A 95 2.42 -4.36 9.28
N ALA A 96 2.04 -4.03 8.05
CA ALA A 96 2.64 -2.92 7.32
C ALA A 96 2.34 -1.58 7.99
N ALA A 97 1.09 -1.37 8.43
CA ALA A 97 0.72 -0.14 9.15
C ALA A 97 1.50 -0.03 10.47
N ASP A 98 1.60 -1.10 11.23
CA ASP A 98 2.36 -1.11 12.48
C ASP A 98 3.83 -0.79 12.24
N TRP A 99 4.43 -1.39 11.21
CA TRP A 99 5.81 -1.11 10.84
C TRP A 99 6.00 0.37 10.46
N ILE A 100 5.10 0.93 9.65
CA ILE A 100 5.16 2.34 9.24
C ILE A 100 5.14 3.25 10.46
N LEU A 101 4.20 3.02 11.36
CA LEU A 101 4.04 3.87 12.56
C LEU A 101 5.24 3.78 13.50
N LYS A 102 5.88 2.60 13.55
CA LYS A 102 7.03 2.38 14.41
C LYS A 102 8.30 3.00 13.83
N GLU A 103 8.51 2.88 12.53
CA GLU A 103 9.78 3.25 11.88
C GLU A 103 9.76 4.61 11.18
N HIS A 104 8.59 5.19 10.94
CA HIS A 104 8.42 6.43 10.18
C HIS A 104 7.53 7.41 10.93
N SER A 105 8.12 8.10 11.90
CA SER A 105 7.38 9.04 12.77
C SER A 105 6.85 10.27 12.03
N GLU A 106 7.39 10.57 10.85
CA GLU A 106 6.94 11.69 10.02
C GLU A 106 5.64 11.43 9.28
N VAL A 107 5.17 10.18 9.24
CA VAL A 107 3.92 9.82 8.56
C VAL A 107 2.71 10.41 9.30
N ARG A 108 1.85 11.11 8.56
CA ARG A 108 0.60 11.67 9.07
C ARG A 108 -0.61 10.87 8.66
N ASP A 109 -0.55 10.24 7.48
CA ASP A 109 -1.66 9.47 6.95
C ASP A 109 -1.19 8.15 6.36
N ILE A 110 -1.93 7.08 6.65
CA ILE A 110 -1.81 5.81 5.96
C ILE A 110 -3.12 5.61 5.22
N VAL A 111 -3.06 5.64 3.89
CA VAL A 111 -4.25 5.58 3.03
C VAL A 111 -4.06 4.57 1.92
N THR A 112 -5.15 4.30 1.21
CA THR A 112 -5.12 3.51 -0.01
C THR A 112 -5.43 4.39 -1.22
N LEU A 113 -5.13 3.87 -2.42
CA LEU A 113 -5.70 4.35 -3.66
C LEU A 113 -6.41 3.14 -4.27
N SER A 114 -7.69 3.00 -3.99
CA SER A 114 -8.45 1.79 -4.29
C SER A 114 -9.41 1.97 -5.45
N PRO A 115 -9.73 0.89 -6.19
CA PRO A 115 -10.78 0.97 -7.20
C PRO A 115 -12.15 1.18 -6.53
N GLN A 116 -13.10 1.72 -7.30
CA GLN A 116 -14.46 1.95 -6.83
C GLN A 116 -15.27 0.66 -6.96
N THR A 117 -14.89 -0.37 -6.21
CA THR A 117 -15.54 -1.67 -6.23
C THR A 117 -16.09 -2.01 -4.85
N GLU A 118 -17.15 -2.82 -4.83
CA GLU A 118 -17.72 -3.30 -3.58
C GLU A 118 -16.74 -4.20 -2.82
N MET A 119 -15.95 -4.99 -3.55
CA MET A 119 -14.94 -5.86 -2.95
C MET A 119 -13.90 -5.06 -2.18
N ALA A 120 -13.37 -4.00 -2.77
CA ALA A 120 -12.38 -3.14 -2.10
C ALA A 120 -13.01 -2.45 -0.88
N ARG A 121 -14.22 -1.94 -1.03
CA ARG A 121 -14.95 -1.27 0.05
C ARG A 121 -15.12 -2.20 1.26
N LYS A 122 -15.64 -3.39 1.03
CA LYS A 122 -15.86 -4.37 2.10
C LYS A 122 -14.56 -4.76 2.78
N PHE A 123 -13.52 -5.01 2.00
CA PHE A 123 -12.22 -5.38 2.54
C PHE A 123 -11.66 -4.29 3.46
N HIS A 124 -11.61 -3.06 3.00
CA HIS A 124 -11.00 -1.99 3.79
C HIS A 124 -11.81 -1.61 5.01
N LEU A 125 -13.15 -1.51 4.87
CA LEU A 125 -14.01 -1.18 6.02
C LEU A 125 -13.98 -2.28 7.08
N LYS A 126 -13.98 -3.55 6.66
CA LYS A 126 -13.88 -4.69 7.58
C LYS A 126 -12.57 -4.66 8.37
N ASN A 127 -11.51 -4.16 7.77
CA ASN A 127 -10.19 -4.12 8.39
C ASN A 127 -9.90 -2.81 9.15
N GLY A 128 -10.94 -2.03 9.40
CA GLY A 128 -10.86 -0.87 10.30
C GLY A 128 -10.59 0.47 9.61
N ALA A 129 -10.53 0.51 8.29
CA ALA A 129 -10.37 1.77 7.59
C ALA A 129 -11.67 2.56 7.51
N LEU A 130 -11.53 3.85 7.31
CA LEU A 130 -12.65 4.76 7.05
C LEU A 130 -12.55 5.26 5.61
N VAL A 131 -13.68 5.62 5.01
CA VAL A 131 -13.66 6.30 3.72
C VAL A 131 -13.19 7.73 3.98
N HIS A 132 -12.01 8.06 3.46
CA HIS A 132 -11.49 9.42 3.57
C HIS A 132 -12.05 10.31 2.45
N GLN A 133 -12.02 9.81 1.21
CA GLN A 133 -12.41 10.58 0.05
C GLN A 133 -12.77 9.65 -1.11
N THR A 134 -13.87 9.99 -1.79
CA THR A 134 -14.24 9.35 -3.05
C THR A 134 -13.84 10.28 -4.18
N ASN A 135 -12.98 9.79 -5.08
CA ASN A 135 -12.47 10.53 -6.22
C ASN A 135 -13.22 10.14 -7.49
N GLU A 136 -12.84 10.73 -8.60
CA GLU A 136 -13.49 10.43 -9.89
C GLU A 136 -13.39 8.94 -10.26
N THR A 137 -12.21 8.35 -10.07
CA THR A 137 -11.94 6.96 -10.46
C THR A 137 -11.43 6.07 -9.33
N SER A 138 -11.35 6.60 -8.11
CA SER A 138 -10.77 5.86 -6.98
C SER A 138 -11.42 6.24 -5.68
N VAL A 139 -11.06 5.49 -4.63
CA VAL A 139 -11.44 5.81 -3.24
C VAL A 139 -10.19 5.73 -2.39
N ASN A 140 -10.01 6.72 -1.53
CA ASN A 140 -8.99 6.65 -0.48
C ASN A 140 -9.64 6.15 0.80
N TYR A 141 -9.24 4.96 1.23
CA TYR A 141 -9.58 4.43 2.56
C TYR A 141 -8.43 4.78 3.50
N ARG A 142 -8.75 5.27 4.70
CA ARG A 142 -7.74 5.73 5.64
C ARG A 142 -7.65 4.80 6.83
N TYR A 143 -6.45 4.26 7.04
CA TYR A 143 -6.15 3.39 8.17
C TYR A 143 -5.60 4.16 9.37
N TYR A 144 -4.98 5.29 9.12
CA TYR A 144 -4.36 6.09 10.16
C TYR A 144 -4.34 7.56 9.77
N HIS A 145 -4.56 8.40 10.75
CA HIS A 145 -4.43 9.84 10.63
C HIS A 145 -3.88 10.39 11.94
N LYS A 146 -2.78 11.13 11.84
CA LYS A 146 -2.22 11.83 12.99
C LYS A 146 -2.89 13.19 13.10
N ALA A 147 -3.58 13.41 14.20
CA ALA A 147 -4.20 14.70 14.45
C ALA A 147 -3.12 15.78 14.55
N ALA A 148 -3.44 17.00 14.06
CA ALA A 148 -2.55 18.13 14.21
C ALA A 148 -2.32 18.38 15.68
N THR A 149 -1.04 18.53 16.07
CA THR A 149 -0.69 18.94 17.45
C THR A 149 -0.63 20.46 17.49
N GLU A 150 -1.27 20.98 18.49
CA GLU A 150 -1.24 22.41 18.73
C GLU A 150 -0.01 22.82 19.53
#